data_3d5d6b50a667010a51347d03ee56d2d0
#
_entry.id   3d5d6b50a667010a51347d03ee56d2d0
#
_cell.length_a   1.000
_cell.length_b   1.000
_cell.length_c   1.000
_cell.angle_alpha   90.00
_cell.angle_beta   90.00
_cell.angle_gamma   90.00
#
_symmetry.space_group_name_H-M   'P 1'
#
loop_
_entity.id
_entity.type
_entity.pdbx_description
1 polymer ?
#
loop_
_entity_poly.entity_id
_entity_poly.type
_entity_poly.pdbx_seq_one_letter_code
_entity_poly.pdbx_strand_id
1 'polypeptide(L)'
;MKKLFFIAALTAVSFAGNAQNETKKPLKFSIGLEAALPLGDFGDVSSFGIGGSAQADYSIAEKLAITLNAGYISFSGKTISGYKVPSVGFIPVLAGIKFDLTPELYGSAQLGVTFSDQSGGGSIFTYAPGLGYKFTENFDALLKYTGYSDKGGTLNTVGLRVAYTF
;
A
#
# COMPACT_ATOMS: atom_id res chain seq x y z
N MET A 1 -20.34 2.49 -10.83
CA MET A 1 -19.13 1.99 -10.16
C MET A 1 -18.70 2.81 -8.94
N LYS A 2 -18.86 4.15 -8.92
CA LYS A 2 -18.53 4.99 -7.73
C LYS A 2 -19.33 4.65 -6.46
N LYS A 3 -20.58 4.17 -6.59
CA LYS A 3 -21.46 3.82 -5.45
C LYS A 3 -21.06 2.53 -4.74
N LEU A 4 -20.41 1.58 -5.41
CA LEU A 4 -19.91 0.34 -4.80
C LEU A 4 -18.70 0.57 -3.89
N PHE A 5 -17.84 1.56 -4.21
CA PHE A 5 -16.71 1.94 -3.36
C PHE A 5 -17.15 2.56 -2.03
N PHE A 6 -18.22 3.36 -2.04
CA PHE A 6 -18.78 3.94 -0.80
C PHE A 6 -19.41 2.88 0.11
N ILE A 7 -20.03 1.85 -0.45
CA ILE A 7 -20.66 0.77 0.32
C ILE A 7 -19.57 -0.12 0.95
N ALA A 8 -18.49 -0.44 0.23
CA ALA A 8 -17.37 -1.20 0.76
C ALA A 8 -16.62 -0.45 1.88
N ALA A 9 -16.47 0.87 1.77
CA ALA A 9 -15.88 1.70 2.81
C ALA A 9 -16.78 1.80 4.07
N LEU A 10 -18.11 1.88 3.89
CA LEU A 10 -19.07 1.97 5.02
C LEU A 10 -19.19 0.64 5.76
N THR A 11 -19.11 -0.51 5.07
CA THR A 11 -19.13 -1.83 5.72
C THR A 11 -17.85 -2.09 6.51
N ALA A 12 -16.69 -1.60 6.07
CA ALA A 12 -15.44 -1.72 6.84
C ALA A 12 -15.50 -0.97 8.18
N VAL A 13 -16.16 0.19 8.22
CA VAL A 13 -16.33 0.99 9.45
C VAL A 13 -17.28 0.34 10.44
N SER A 14 -18.32 -0.38 9.98
CA SER A 14 -19.29 -1.05 10.88
C SER A 14 -18.71 -2.30 11.58
N PHE A 15 -17.66 -2.93 11.04
CA PHE A 15 -16.96 -4.02 11.73
C PHE A 15 -16.00 -3.54 12.83
N ALA A 16 -15.54 -2.29 12.78
CA ALA A 16 -14.65 -1.72 13.80
C ALA A 16 -15.36 -1.46 15.13
N GLY A 17 -16.71 -1.31 15.12
CA GLY A 17 -17.50 -0.96 16.31
C GLY A 17 -17.77 -2.11 17.29
N ASN A 18 -17.62 -3.39 16.90
CA ASN A 18 -17.99 -4.54 17.72
C ASN A 18 -16.80 -5.26 18.39
N ALA A 19 -15.60 -4.69 18.38
CA ALA A 19 -14.39 -5.33 18.88
C ALA A 19 -14.02 -4.93 20.33
N GLN A 20 -15.00 -4.59 21.16
CA GLN A 20 -14.76 -4.27 22.57
C GLN A 20 -14.94 -5.51 23.46
N ASN A 21 -14.05 -6.50 23.34
CA ASN A 21 -13.80 -7.48 24.39
C ASN A 21 -12.31 -7.79 24.45
N GLU A 22 -11.77 -7.66 25.65
CA GLU A 22 -10.37 -7.81 25.99
C GLU A 22 -9.84 -9.24 25.73
N THR A 23 -9.25 -9.42 24.59
CA THR A 23 -8.15 -10.34 24.30
C THR A 23 -7.63 -9.92 22.93
N LYS A 24 -6.31 -9.71 22.77
CA LYS A 24 -5.59 -9.22 21.56
C LYS A 24 -6.45 -9.29 20.31
N LYS A 25 -6.96 -8.13 19.85
CA LYS A 25 -7.83 -8.07 18.67
C LYS A 25 -7.13 -8.80 17.51
N PRO A 26 -7.64 -9.93 17.00
CA PRO A 26 -6.95 -10.67 15.95
C PRO A 26 -6.93 -9.90 14.63
N LEU A 27 -7.88 -8.97 14.45
CA LEU A 27 -8.03 -8.17 13.25
C LEU A 27 -7.87 -6.69 13.59
N LYS A 28 -6.92 -6.03 12.93
CA LYS A 28 -6.66 -4.60 13.01
C LYS A 28 -6.84 -3.97 11.64
N PHE A 29 -7.39 -2.75 11.61
CA PHE A 29 -7.51 -1.95 10.39
C PHE A 29 -6.62 -0.72 10.51
N SER A 30 -5.98 -0.35 9.41
CA SER A 30 -5.22 0.90 9.33
C SER A 30 -5.50 1.65 8.03
N ILE A 31 -5.42 2.96 8.11
CA ILE A 31 -5.39 3.85 6.94
C ILE A 31 -4.02 4.53 6.90
N GLY A 32 -3.47 4.73 5.72
CA GLY A 32 -2.15 5.33 5.58
C GLY A 32 -2.04 6.25 4.38
N LEU A 33 -1.20 7.26 4.54
CA LEU A 33 -0.71 8.08 3.44
C LEU A 33 0.52 7.40 2.83
N GLU A 34 0.60 7.45 1.52
CA GLU A 34 1.67 6.85 0.73
C GLU A 34 2.43 7.92 -0.02
N ALA A 35 3.75 7.85 0.05
CA ALA A 35 4.66 8.63 -0.77
C ALA A 35 5.65 7.69 -1.43
N ALA A 36 5.96 7.86 -2.72
CA ALA A 36 6.88 6.99 -3.42
C ALA A 36 7.74 7.75 -4.41
N LEU A 37 8.99 7.32 -4.50
CA LEU A 37 9.97 7.81 -5.47
C LEU A 37 10.19 6.73 -6.52
N PRO A 38 9.88 7.00 -7.80
CA PRO A 38 10.21 6.11 -8.90
C PRO A 38 11.72 5.96 -9.07
N LEU A 39 12.17 4.77 -9.44
CA LEU A 39 13.58 4.42 -9.66
C LEU A 39 13.81 3.96 -11.10
N GLY A 40 15.07 4.09 -11.58
CA GLY A 40 15.47 3.67 -12.93
C GLY A 40 14.62 4.34 -14.00
N ASP A 41 14.30 3.63 -15.07
CA ASP A 41 13.55 4.13 -16.23
C ASP A 41 12.20 4.76 -15.84
N PHE A 42 11.55 4.26 -14.77
CA PHE A 42 10.33 4.89 -14.26
C PHE A 42 10.61 6.26 -13.63
N GLY A 43 11.77 6.42 -12.97
CA GLY A 43 12.26 7.70 -12.45
C GLY A 43 12.61 8.70 -13.55
N ASP A 44 12.94 8.28 -14.75
CA ASP A 44 13.25 9.17 -15.86
C ASP A 44 12.00 9.89 -16.40
N VAL A 45 10.85 9.23 -16.36
CA VAL A 45 9.57 9.75 -16.87
C VAL A 45 8.61 10.25 -15.79
N SER A 46 8.77 9.80 -14.54
CA SER A 46 7.93 10.16 -13.39
C SER A 46 8.75 10.74 -12.25
N SER A 47 8.20 11.70 -11.52
CA SER A 47 8.94 12.41 -10.46
C SER A 47 8.62 11.90 -9.05
N PHE A 48 7.37 11.85 -8.68
CA PHE A 48 6.91 11.58 -7.32
C PHE A 48 5.51 10.98 -7.35
N GLY A 49 5.28 10.01 -6.48
CA GLY A 49 3.96 9.42 -6.24
C GLY A 49 3.42 9.80 -4.87
N ILE A 50 2.13 10.15 -4.81
CA ILE A 50 1.41 10.39 -3.57
C ILE A 50 0.07 9.66 -3.62
N GLY A 51 -0.35 9.14 -2.48
CA GLY A 51 -1.59 8.37 -2.42
C GLY A 51 -2.03 8.04 -1.02
N GLY A 52 -2.94 7.07 -0.94
CA GLY A 52 -3.43 6.54 0.32
C GLY A 52 -3.81 5.07 0.19
N SER A 53 -3.78 4.37 1.32
CA SER A 53 -4.13 2.96 1.39
C SER A 53 -4.87 2.61 2.66
N ALA A 54 -5.70 1.57 2.56
CA ALA A 54 -6.29 0.87 3.69
C ALA A 54 -5.68 -0.52 3.80
N GLN A 55 -5.43 -0.98 5.02
CA GLN A 55 -4.87 -2.30 5.29
C GLN A 55 -5.60 -2.97 6.44
N ALA A 56 -5.83 -4.27 6.30
CA ALA A 56 -6.30 -5.15 7.34
C ALA A 56 -5.17 -6.13 7.70
N ASP A 57 -4.88 -6.23 9.00
CA ASP A 57 -3.88 -7.15 9.56
C ASP A 57 -4.58 -8.17 10.46
N TYR A 58 -4.51 -9.45 10.11
CA TYR A 58 -5.07 -10.54 10.89
C TYR A 58 -3.94 -11.30 11.60
N SER A 59 -3.85 -11.17 12.92
CA SER A 59 -2.83 -11.84 13.74
C SER A 59 -3.09 -13.35 13.80
N ILE A 60 -2.16 -14.14 13.28
CA ILE A 60 -2.21 -15.61 13.29
C ILE A 60 -1.27 -16.22 14.32
N ALA A 61 -0.30 -15.45 14.81
CA ALA A 61 0.60 -15.78 15.92
C ALA A 61 1.03 -14.50 16.65
N GLU A 62 1.72 -14.61 17.78
CA GLU A 62 2.14 -13.44 18.59
C GLU A 62 2.93 -12.39 17.79
N LYS A 63 3.74 -12.83 16.82
CA LYS A 63 4.62 -11.96 16.03
C LYS A 63 4.28 -11.97 14.54
N LEU A 64 3.24 -12.70 14.11
CA LEU A 64 2.93 -12.90 12.70
C LEU A 64 1.48 -12.55 12.40
N ALA A 65 1.29 -11.69 11.42
CA ALA A 65 -0.01 -11.35 10.87
C ALA A 65 -0.04 -11.55 9.35
N ILE A 66 -1.19 -11.95 8.84
CA ILE A 66 -1.53 -11.88 7.41
C ILE A 66 -2.05 -10.48 7.15
N THR A 67 -1.64 -9.87 6.04
CA THR A 67 -2.04 -8.52 5.65
C THR A 67 -2.82 -8.54 4.34
N LEU A 68 -3.80 -7.66 4.24
CA LEU A 68 -4.48 -7.33 3.00
C LEU A 68 -4.48 -5.81 2.85
N ASN A 69 -3.90 -5.32 1.78
CA ASN A 69 -3.74 -3.89 1.50
C ASN A 69 -4.42 -3.53 0.17
N ALA A 70 -5.12 -2.42 0.15
CA ALA A 70 -5.63 -1.81 -1.08
C ALA A 70 -5.46 -0.29 -1.01
N GLY A 71 -5.10 0.33 -2.14
CA GLY A 71 -4.82 1.75 -2.16
C GLY A 71 -4.95 2.39 -3.53
N TYR A 72 -4.61 3.66 -3.58
CA TYR A 72 -4.42 4.42 -4.80
C TYR A 72 -3.19 5.29 -4.64
N ILE A 73 -2.33 5.30 -5.65
CA ILE A 73 -1.16 6.16 -5.72
C ILE A 73 -1.06 6.78 -7.11
N SER A 74 -0.89 8.10 -7.18
CA SER A 74 -0.75 8.84 -8.43
C SER A 74 0.68 9.33 -8.57
N PHE A 75 1.33 8.99 -9.68
CA PHE A 75 2.67 9.44 -10.04
C PHE A 75 2.59 10.60 -11.01
N SER A 76 3.27 11.69 -10.68
CA SER A 76 3.35 12.88 -11.54
C SER A 76 4.37 12.67 -12.64
N GLY A 77 3.96 12.88 -13.89
CA GLY A 77 4.87 12.84 -15.04
C GLY A 77 5.82 14.03 -15.08
N LYS A 78 7.03 13.80 -15.55
CA LYS A 78 8.05 14.85 -15.80
C LYS A 78 7.81 15.57 -17.12
N THR A 79 8.41 16.74 -17.29
CA THR A 79 8.49 17.43 -18.58
C THR A 79 9.82 17.06 -19.24
N ILE A 80 9.76 16.41 -20.41
CA ILE A 80 10.92 15.95 -21.18
C ILE A 80 10.89 16.66 -22.53
N SER A 81 11.94 17.40 -22.86
CA SER A 81 12.07 18.15 -24.12
C SER A 81 10.86 19.03 -24.44
N GLY A 82 10.25 19.65 -23.41
CA GLY A 82 9.09 20.53 -23.56
C GLY A 82 7.74 19.82 -23.59
N TYR A 83 7.71 18.47 -23.60
CA TYR A 83 6.50 17.67 -23.53
C TYR A 83 6.26 17.17 -22.11
N LYS A 84 5.07 17.45 -21.54
CA LYS A 84 4.68 16.93 -20.23
C LYS A 84 4.18 15.50 -20.35
N VAL A 85 4.86 14.57 -19.72
CA VAL A 85 4.39 13.18 -19.57
C VAL A 85 3.10 13.19 -18.74
N PRO A 86 2.05 12.49 -19.14
CA PRO A 86 0.83 12.38 -18.33
C PRO A 86 1.10 11.72 -16.98
N SER A 87 0.36 12.12 -15.96
CA SER A 87 0.36 11.41 -14.67
C SER A 87 -0.30 10.04 -14.80
N VAL A 88 0.16 9.06 -14.06
CA VAL A 88 -0.41 7.71 -14.02
C VAL A 88 -0.84 7.35 -12.61
N GLY A 89 -2.05 6.82 -12.48
CA GLY A 89 -2.59 6.30 -11.22
C GLY A 89 -2.51 4.78 -11.17
N PHE A 90 -2.09 4.27 -10.01
CA PHE A 90 -2.00 2.85 -9.71
C PHE A 90 -2.92 2.49 -8.55
N ILE A 91 -3.64 1.38 -8.70
CA ILE A 91 -4.54 0.81 -7.69
C ILE A 91 -3.98 -0.55 -7.28
N PRO A 92 -3.05 -0.60 -6.30
CA PRO A 92 -2.53 -1.85 -5.77
C PRO A 92 -3.58 -2.57 -4.92
N VAL A 93 -3.64 -3.90 -5.07
CA VAL A 93 -4.37 -4.83 -4.19
C VAL A 93 -3.39 -5.95 -3.86
N LEU A 94 -2.87 -5.92 -2.61
CA LEU A 94 -1.78 -6.77 -2.18
C LEU A 94 -2.17 -7.57 -0.95
N ALA A 95 -1.78 -8.83 -0.92
CA ALA A 95 -1.82 -9.67 0.27
C ALA A 95 -0.39 -10.01 0.70
N GLY A 96 -0.17 -10.27 1.98
CA GLY A 96 1.17 -10.57 2.45
C GLY A 96 1.23 -10.94 3.93
N ILE A 97 2.41 -10.78 4.48
CA ILE A 97 2.71 -11.03 5.89
C ILE A 97 3.40 -9.83 6.53
N LYS A 98 3.15 -9.67 7.80
CA LYS A 98 3.83 -8.73 8.69
C LYS A 98 4.39 -9.53 9.87
N PHE A 99 5.69 -9.39 10.12
CA PHE A 99 6.40 -10.12 11.18
C PHE A 99 7.09 -9.13 12.12
N ASP A 100 6.73 -9.16 13.41
CA ASP A 100 7.31 -8.30 14.42
C ASP A 100 8.70 -8.83 14.83
N LEU A 101 9.75 -8.07 14.48
CA LEU A 101 11.15 -8.35 14.81
C LEU A 101 11.43 -7.96 16.27
N THR A 102 10.98 -6.77 16.66
CA THR A 102 10.95 -6.25 18.03
C THR A 102 9.54 -5.71 18.32
N PRO A 103 9.25 -5.22 19.53
CA PRO A 103 7.97 -4.55 19.78
C PRO A 103 7.68 -3.38 18.85
N GLU A 104 8.72 -2.65 18.42
CA GLU A 104 8.61 -1.45 17.56
C GLU A 104 8.91 -1.74 16.09
N LEU A 105 9.85 -2.66 15.79
CA LEU A 105 10.32 -2.92 14.43
C LEU A 105 9.62 -4.15 13.84
N TYR A 106 9.15 -4.03 12.58
CA TYR A 106 8.56 -5.15 11.86
C TYR A 106 9.04 -5.25 10.41
N GLY A 107 9.12 -6.46 9.90
CA GLY A 107 9.24 -6.76 8.48
C GLY A 107 7.88 -6.94 7.84
N SER A 108 7.75 -6.54 6.58
CA SER A 108 6.55 -6.77 5.77
C SER A 108 6.95 -7.27 4.39
N ALA A 109 6.21 -8.23 3.87
CA ALA A 109 6.34 -8.68 2.50
C ALA A 109 4.94 -8.88 1.92
N GLN A 110 4.64 -8.15 0.87
CA GLN A 110 3.33 -8.17 0.21
C GLN A 110 3.51 -8.48 -1.28
N LEU A 111 2.55 -9.16 -1.86
CA LEU A 111 2.47 -9.44 -3.29
C LEU A 111 1.00 -9.44 -3.75
N GLY A 112 0.79 -9.19 -5.04
CA GLY A 112 -0.55 -9.13 -5.60
C GLY A 112 -0.57 -8.50 -6.98
N VAL A 113 -1.59 -7.71 -7.24
CA VAL A 113 -1.80 -7.05 -8.52
C VAL A 113 -2.02 -5.56 -8.35
N THR A 114 -1.53 -4.79 -9.30
CA THR A 114 -1.80 -3.36 -9.42
C THR A 114 -2.53 -3.10 -10.73
N PHE A 115 -3.60 -2.35 -10.66
CA PHE A 115 -4.35 -1.90 -11.83
C PHE A 115 -3.92 -0.46 -12.17
N SER A 116 -3.73 -0.18 -13.47
CA SER A 116 -3.55 1.19 -13.95
C SER A 116 -4.91 1.85 -14.18
N ASP A 117 -5.02 3.13 -13.85
CA ASP A 117 -6.22 3.93 -14.15
C ASP A 117 -6.29 4.40 -15.61
N GLN A 118 -5.26 4.14 -16.40
CA GLN A 118 -5.22 4.51 -17.81
C GLN A 118 -6.08 3.57 -18.66
N SER A 119 -6.72 4.14 -19.69
CA SER A 119 -7.54 3.38 -20.65
C SER A 119 -6.68 2.31 -21.35
N GLY A 120 -7.05 1.03 -21.22
CA GLY A 120 -6.28 -0.10 -21.74
C GLY A 120 -5.20 -0.62 -20.77
N GLY A 121 -5.08 -0.05 -19.57
CA GLY A 121 -4.20 -0.54 -18.51
C GLY A 121 -4.67 -1.91 -18.02
N GLY A 122 -3.78 -2.91 -18.06
CA GLY A 122 -3.99 -4.25 -17.54
C GLY A 122 -3.70 -4.34 -16.03
N SER A 123 -3.68 -5.56 -15.53
CA SER A 123 -3.17 -5.85 -14.19
C SER A 123 -1.68 -6.15 -14.26
N ILE A 124 -0.91 -5.59 -13.34
CA ILE A 124 0.54 -5.70 -13.23
C ILE A 124 0.85 -6.50 -11.97
N PHE A 125 1.66 -7.54 -12.06
CA PHE A 125 2.12 -8.25 -10.88
C PHE A 125 2.98 -7.32 -10.01
N THR A 126 2.68 -7.29 -8.71
CA THR A 126 3.32 -6.35 -7.79
C THR A 126 3.82 -7.08 -6.56
N TYR A 127 5.04 -6.74 -6.13
CA TYR A 127 5.63 -7.21 -4.88
C TYR A 127 6.20 -6.02 -4.10
N ALA A 128 6.08 -6.07 -2.77
CA ALA A 128 6.47 -4.96 -1.90
C ALA A 128 7.06 -5.48 -0.58
N PRO A 129 8.36 -5.81 -0.53
CA PRO A 129 9.07 -6.01 0.73
C PRO A 129 9.33 -4.66 1.42
N GLY A 130 9.33 -4.65 2.76
CA GLY A 130 9.58 -3.44 3.52
C GLY A 130 9.92 -3.68 4.98
N LEU A 131 10.39 -2.61 5.62
CA LEU A 131 10.65 -2.53 7.05
C LEU A 131 9.84 -1.39 7.64
N GLY A 132 9.13 -1.65 8.73
CA GLY A 132 8.30 -0.67 9.40
C GLY A 132 8.69 -0.48 10.85
N TYR A 133 8.39 0.73 11.33
CA TYR A 133 8.62 1.12 12.71
C TYR A 133 7.33 1.66 13.31
N LYS A 134 6.94 1.12 14.46
CA LYS A 134 5.79 1.55 15.27
C LYS A 134 6.25 2.65 16.22
N PHE A 135 5.81 3.88 16.00
CA PHE A 135 6.10 5.01 16.89
C PHE A 135 5.26 4.96 18.16
N THR A 136 4.02 4.49 18.00
CA THR A 136 3.05 4.24 19.08
C THR A 136 2.26 2.98 18.76
N GLU A 137 1.32 2.61 19.63
CA GLU A 137 0.41 1.48 19.37
C GLU A 137 -0.49 1.70 18.14
N ASN A 138 -0.73 2.97 17.79
CA ASN A 138 -1.63 3.35 16.69
C ASN A 138 -0.91 3.92 15.47
N PHE A 139 0.34 4.42 15.59
CA PHE A 139 1.05 5.05 14.48
C PHE A 139 2.29 4.24 14.10
N ASP A 140 2.41 3.95 12.82
CA ASP A 140 3.58 3.34 12.24
C ASP A 140 4.00 3.98 10.91
N ALA A 141 5.25 3.80 10.54
CA ALA A 141 5.76 4.07 9.21
C ALA A 141 6.39 2.80 8.62
N LEU A 142 6.12 2.55 7.35
CA LEU A 142 6.66 1.43 6.58
C LEU A 142 7.42 1.98 5.38
N LEU A 143 8.74 1.77 5.38
CA LEU A 143 9.58 1.96 4.21
C LEU A 143 9.51 0.68 3.37
N LYS A 144 9.11 0.79 2.12
CA LYS A 144 8.94 -0.36 1.22
C LYS A 144 9.58 -0.12 -0.13
N TYR A 145 10.14 -1.17 -0.69
CA TYR A 145 10.49 -1.24 -2.10
C TYR A 145 9.32 -1.89 -2.84
N THR A 146 8.87 -1.31 -3.94
CA THR A 146 7.77 -1.89 -4.73
C THR A 146 8.23 -2.11 -6.15
N GLY A 147 8.10 -3.35 -6.62
CA GLY A 147 8.31 -3.73 -8.01
C GLY A 147 6.97 -4.02 -8.68
N TYR A 148 6.72 -3.36 -9.81
CA TYR A 148 5.58 -3.55 -10.69
C TYR A 148 6.07 -4.27 -11.94
N SER A 149 5.83 -5.57 -12.04
CA SER A 149 6.40 -6.44 -13.09
C SER A 149 5.35 -6.82 -14.13
N ASP A 150 5.61 -6.48 -15.38
CA ASP A 150 4.82 -6.86 -16.54
C ASP A 150 5.73 -7.45 -17.65
N LYS A 151 5.13 -7.94 -18.74
CA LYS A 151 5.83 -8.52 -19.88
C LYS A 151 6.89 -7.60 -20.51
N GLY A 152 6.76 -6.28 -20.32
CA GLY A 152 7.68 -5.25 -20.84
C GLY A 152 8.82 -4.89 -19.91
N GLY A 153 8.87 -5.39 -18.68
CA GLY A 153 9.89 -5.04 -17.68
C GLY A 153 9.33 -4.84 -16.27
N THR A 154 10.14 -4.26 -15.40
CA THR A 154 9.74 -3.96 -14.02
C THR A 154 9.95 -2.48 -13.72
N LEU A 155 8.87 -1.80 -13.32
CA LEU A 155 8.94 -0.45 -12.77
C LEU A 155 9.17 -0.55 -11.26
N ASN A 156 10.11 0.22 -10.75
CA ASN A 156 10.50 0.13 -9.35
C ASN A 156 10.27 1.44 -8.61
N THR A 157 9.89 1.35 -7.35
CA THR A 157 9.77 2.52 -6.47
C THR A 157 10.29 2.22 -5.08
N VAL A 158 10.79 3.24 -4.39
CA VAL A 158 10.95 3.25 -2.93
C VAL A 158 9.87 4.15 -2.36
N GLY A 159 9.10 3.64 -1.41
CA GLY A 159 7.95 4.32 -0.84
C GLY A 159 7.95 4.32 0.67
N LEU A 160 7.30 5.32 1.23
CA LEU A 160 7.01 5.45 2.65
C LEU A 160 5.49 5.47 2.83
N ARG A 161 4.99 4.59 3.69
CA ARG A 161 3.61 4.61 4.16
C ARG A 161 3.60 5.03 5.62
N VAL A 162 2.89 6.09 5.97
CA VAL A 162 2.62 6.48 7.37
C VAL A 162 1.16 6.18 7.65
N ALA A 163 0.89 5.39 8.68
CA ALA A 163 -0.44 4.85 8.92
C ALA A 163 -0.91 5.01 10.36
N TYR A 164 -2.23 5.11 10.49
CA TYR A 164 -2.95 5.04 11.74
C TYR A 164 -3.73 3.73 11.81
N THR A 165 -3.55 2.97 12.88
CA THR A 165 -4.24 1.70 13.20
C THR A 165 -5.29 1.93 14.28
N PHE A 166 -6.51 1.41 14.07
CA PHE A 166 -7.66 1.54 14.95
C PHE A 166 -7.72 0.46 16.03
#